data_e23fd8ee88cc98ca6ddcfca6b887d341
#
_entry.id   e23fd8ee88cc98ca6ddcfca6b887d341
#
_cell.length_a   1.000
_cell.length_b   1.000
_cell.length_c   1.000
_cell.angle_alpha   90.00
_cell.angle_beta   90.00
_cell.angle_gamma   90.00
#
_symmetry.space_group_name_H-M   'P 1'
#
loop_
_entity.id
_entity.type
_entity.pdbx_description
1 polymer ?
#
loop_
_entity_poly.entity_id
_entity_poly.type
_entity_poly.pdbx_seq_one_letter_code
_entity_poly.pdbx_strand_id
1 'polypeptide(L)'
;MSIIEIYNTHCCGEIGDVIVSGDIKLEGQTIFEQSKYLFENKKLRNFILNEPRGGVFKHCNLIVPPLDKKASAGFIIMEPEDNPPMSGSNSICVATVLLEKKFIKSAEPYTNFTLEAPGGLISINAEVSNKLTKSVEIENLPSFVNLLDVKLKTKNFGEIIVSTVFGGDTFIICLSLIHI
;
A
#
# COMPACT_ATOMS: atom_id res chain seq x y z
N MET A 1 -16.89 -19.42 -12.86
CA MET A 1 -16.14 -18.22 -13.39
C MET A 1 -16.03 -17.28 -12.21
N SER A 2 -14.83 -17.02 -11.74
CA SER A 2 -14.62 -16.11 -10.59
C SER A 2 -14.74 -14.67 -11.07
N ILE A 3 -15.55 -13.87 -10.38
CA ILE A 3 -15.71 -12.44 -10.65
C ILE A 3 -14.84 -11.69 -9.63
N ILE A 4 -14.10 -10.70 -10.10
CA ILE A 4 -13.34 -9.77 -9.25
C ILE A 4 -13.96 -8.39 -9.48
N GLU A 5 -14.37 -7.73 -8.40
CA GLU A 5 -14.89 -6.37 -8.43
C GLU A 5 -13.78 -5.40 -8.02
N ILE A 6 -13.54 -4.42 -8.89
CA ILE A 6 -12.48 -3.42 -8.72
C ILE A 6 -13.08 -2.03 -8.88
N TYR A 7 -12.78 -1.14 -7.94
CA TYR A 7 -13.02 0.30 -8.09
C TYR A 7 -11.75 0.99 -8.55
N ASN A 8 -11.83 1.68 -9.68
CA ASN A 8 -10.72 2.48 -10.18
C ASN A 8 -10.63 3.77 -9.36
N THR A 9 -9.46 4.02 -8.81
CA THR A 9 -9.17 5.17 -7.97
C THR A 9 -7.76 5.71 -8.23
N HIS A 10 -7.53 6.94 -7.81
CA HIS A 10 -6.20 7.53 -7.82
C HIS A 10 -6.04 8.55 -6.69
N CYS A 11 -4.83 8.73 -6.23
CA CYS A 11 -4.42 9.80 -5.33
C CYS A 11 -3.49 10.75 -6.08
N CYS A 12 -3.98 11.96 -6.39
CA CYS A 12 -3.22 12.97 -7.13
C CYS A 12 -2.60 12.47 -8.45
N GLY A 13 -3.28 11.54 -9.13
CA GLY A 13 -2.83 10.96 -10.42
C GLY A 13 -2.12 9.62 -10.29
N GLU A 14 -1.66 9.23 -9.12
CA GLU A 14 -1.13 7.89 -8.86
C GLU A 14 -2.28 6.89 -8.71
N ILE A 15 -2.34 5.92 -9.60
CA ILE A 15 -3.41 4.91 -9.62
C ILE A 15 -3.25 3.97 -8.42
N GLY A 16 -4.34 3.77 -7.69
CA GLY A 16 -4.40 2.86 -6.55
C GLY A 16 -5.74 2.12 -6.52
N ASP A 17 -6.04 1.37 -7.58
CA ASP A 17 -7.31 0.65 -7.71
C ASP A 17 -7.56 -0.27 -6.51
N VAL A 18 -8.84 -0.51 -6.18
CA VAL A 18 -9.23 -1.27 -5.00
C VAL A 18 -10.12 -2.45 -5.36
N ILE A 19 -9.63 -3.65 -5.09
CA ILE A 19 -10.39 -4.90 -5.19
C ILE A 19 -11.19 -5.07 -3.90
N VAL A 20 -12.50 -5.11 -4.02
CA VAL A 20 -13.42 -5.20 -2.88
C VAL A 20 -14.08 -6.57 -2.76
N SER A 21 -14.08 -7.36 -3.81
CA SER A 21 -14.59 -8.73 -3.81
C SER A 21 -13.89 -9.62 -4.83
N GLY A 22 -13.87 -10.91 -4.55
CA GLY A 22 -13.30 -11.96 -5.40
C GLY A 22 -13.01 -13.21 -4.60
N ASP A 23 -13.03 -14.37 -5.27
CA ASP A 23 -12.61 -15.64 -4.66
C ASP A 23 -11.08 -15.74 -4.69
N ILE A 24 -10.43 -14.93 -3.86
CA ILE A 24 -8.97 -14.85 -3.73
C ILE A 24 -8.57 -15.53 -2.43
N LYS A 25 -7.96 -16.70 -2.54
CA LYS A 25 -7.44 -17.43 -1.37
C LYS A 25 -6.12 -16.82 -0.96
N LEU A 26 -5.98 -16.56 0.33
CA LEU A 26 -4.76 -16.09 0.97
C LEU A 26 -4.37 -17.07 2.07
N GLU A 27 -3.06 -17.28 2.22
CA GLU A 27 -2.49 -18.06 3.31
C GLU A 27 -1.57 -17.16 4.13
N GLY A 28 -1.56 -17.32 5.46
CA GLY A 28 -0.77 -16.55 6.41
C GLY A 28 -1.57 -16.13 7.63
N GLN A 29 -0.89 -16.03 8.77
CA GLN A 29 -1.46 -15.62 10.06
C GLN A 29 -1.42 -14.10 10.28
N THR A 30 -0.67 -13.39 9.46
CA THR A 30 -0.55 -11.93 9.47
C THR A 30 -0.84 -11.39 8.07
N ILE A 31 -1.25 -10.11 7.96
CA ILE A 31 -1.43 -9.48 6.63
C ILE A 31 -0.09 -9.42 5.88
N PHE A 32 1.03 -9.32 6.59
CA PHE A 32 2.36 -9.39 5.98
C PHE A 32 2.64 -10.77 5.31
N GLU A 33 2.31 -11.87 6.00
CA GLU A 33 2.44 -13.20 5.42
C GLU A 33 1.49 -13.42 4.25
N GLN A 34 0.24 -12.94 4.36
CA GLN A 34 -0.73 -12.95 3.26
C GLN A 34 -0.25 -12.13 2.06
N SER A 35 0.42 -11.00 2.30
CA SER A 35 1.03 -10.19 1.24
C SER A 35 2.15 -10.94 0.52
N LYS A 36 3.01 -11.65 1.26
CA LYS A 36 4.05 -12.51 0.66
C LYS A 36 3.44 -13.64 -0.16
N TYR A 37 2.42 -14.32 0.37
CA TYR A 37 1.71 -15.36 -0.35
C TYR A 37 1.09 -14.82 -1.66
N LEU A 38 0.48 -13.65 -1.60
CA LEU A 38 -0.11 -12.99 -2.76
C LEU A 38 0.96 -12.57 -3.78
N PHE A 39 2.13 -12.14 -3.33
CA PHE A 39 3.26 -11.79 -4.19
C PHE A 39 3.71 -12.97 -5.05
N GLU A 40 3.71 -14.17 -4.50
CA GLU A 40 4.04 -15.40 -5.23
C GLU A 40 2.93 -15.83 -6.22
N ASN A 41 1.70 -15.32 -6.07
CA ASN A 41 0.60 -15.60 -6.98
C ASN A 41 0.70 -14.78 -8.27
N LYS A 42 1.68 -15.11 -9.09
CA LYS A 42 1.95 -14.41 -10.36
C LYS A 42 0.76 -14.38 -11.31
N LYS A 43 -0.13 -15.36 -11.25
CA LYS A 43 -1.30 -15.42 -12.14
C LYS A 43 -2.26 -14.25 -11.86
N LEU A 44 -2.59 -14.00 -10.59
CA LEU A 44 -3.46 -12.89 -10.21
C LEU A 44 -2.78 -11.55 -10.46
N ARG A 45 -1.52 -11.41 -10.03
CA ARG A 45 -0.74 -10.18 -10.23
C ARG A 45 -0.65 -9.82 -11.71
N ASN A 46 -0.22 -10.74 -12.56
CA ASN A 46 -0.11 -10.50 -14.01
C ASN A 46 -1.48 -10.16 -14.63
N PHE A 47 -2.54 -10.81 -14.17
CA PHE A 47 -3.89 -10.54 -14.67
C PHE A 47 -4.34 -9.09 -14.38
N ILE A 48 -3.95 -8.53 -13.23
CA ILE A 48 -4.41 -7.21 -12.77
C ILE A 48 -3.41 -6.12 -13.14
N LEU A 49 -2.10 -6.36 -12.97
CA LEU A 49 -1.07 -5.34 -13.06
C LEU A 49 -0.48 -5.16 -14.46
N ASN A 50 -0.60 -6.18 -15.33
CA ASN A 50 -0.01 -6.13 -16.67
C ASN A 50 -1.04 -5.80 -17.76
N GLU A 51 -0.53 -5.44 -18.95
CA GLU A 51 -1.37 -5.19 -20.12
C GLU A 51 -2.28 -6.40 -20.45
N PRO A 52 -3.47 -6.17 -20.96
CA PRO A 52 -4.08 -4.89 -21.33
C PRO A 52 -4.81 -4.18 -20.17
N ARG A 53 -4.80 -4.74 -18.94
CA ARG A 53 -5.53 -4.18 -17.79
C ARG A 53 -4.71 -3.28 -16.88
N GLY A 54 -3.41 -3.36 -16.99
CA GLY A 54 -2.46 -2.60 -16.18
C GLY A 54 -1.27 -2.13 -17.00
N GLY A 55 -0.18 -1.83 -16.33
CA GLY A 55 1.10 -1.38 -16.86
C GLY A 55 2.02 -0.98 -15.72
N VAL A 56 3.19 -0.44 -16.02
CA VAL A 56 4.21 -0.06 -15.03
C VAL A 56 3.74 0.97 -13.99
N PHE A 57 2.65 1.65 -14.26
CA PHE A 57 2.04 2.67 -13.40
C PHE A 57 0.89 2.15 -12.54
N LYS A 58 0.54 0.87 -12.68
CA LYS A 58 -0.67 0.32 -12.05
C LYS A 58 -0.39 -0.17 -10.64
N HIS A 59 -1.02 0.45 -9.66
CA HIS A 59 -1.12 -0.09 -8.31
C HIS A 59 -2.53 -0.62 -8.07
N CYS A 60 -2.64 -1.67 -7.28
CA CYS A 60 -3.93 -2.27 -6.95
C CYS A 60 -3.92 -2.81 -5.52
N ASN A 61 -4.95 -2.49 -4.77
CA ASN A 61 -5.11 -2.82 -3.37
C ASN A 61 -6.17 -3.90 -3.20
N LEU A 62 -5.86 -4.98 -2.53
CA LEU A 62 -6.82 -6.03 -2.18
C LEU A 62 -7.34 -5.80 -0.77
N ILE A 63 -8.64 -5.58 -0.61
CA ILE A 63 -9.27 -5.55 0.70
C ILE A 63 -9.33 -6.97 1.28
N VAL A 64 -8.94 -7.10 2.53
CA VAL A 64 -8.96 -8.35 3.28
C VAL A 64 -9.60 -8.13 4.66
N PRO A 65 -10.13 -9.18 5.31
CA PRO A 65 -10.54 -9.08 6.71
C PRO A 65 -9.37 -8.63 7.57
N PRO A 66 -9.57 -7.68 8.51
CA PRO A 66 -8.52 -7.28 9.43
C PRO A 66 -8.23 -8.42 10.40
N LEU A 67 -6.98 -8.57 10.79
CA LEU A 67 -6.54 -9.53 11.81
C LEU A 67 -6.38 -8.86 13.17
N ASP A 68 -6.03 -7.57 13.20
CA ASP A 68 -6.07 -6.76 14.42
C ASP A 68 -7.49 -6.23 14.67
N LYS A 69 -7.98 -6.43 15.91
CA LYS A 69 -9.33 -5.99 16.32
C LYS A 69 -9.52 -4.47 16.32
N LYS A 70 -8.44 -3.70 16.28
CA LYS A 70 -8.48 -2.24 16.20
C LYS A 70 -8.73 -1.74 14.78
N ALA A 71 -8.47 -2.57 13.77
CA ALA A 71 -8.64 -2.18 12.38
C ALA A 71 -10.07 -2.42 11.91
N SER A 72 -10.59 -1.49 11.12
CA SER A 72 -11.91 -1.58 10.48
C SER A 72 -11.85 -2.42 9.20
N ALA A 73 -10.71 -2.46 8.54
CA ALA A 73 -10.42 -3.30 7.38
C ALA A 73 -8.91 -3.54 7.26
N GLY A 74 -8.54 -4.66 6.64
CA GLY A 74 -7.19 -4.92 6.20
C GLY A 74 -7.06 -4.70 4.70
N PHE A 75 -5.84 -4.48 4.21
CA PHE A 75 -5.57 -4.43 2.78
C PHE A 75 -4.14 -4.82 2.46
N ILE A 76 -3.94 -5.32 1.23
CA ILE A 76 -2.64 -5.69 0.69
C ILE A 76 -2.40 -4.87 -0.56
N ILE A 77 -1.24 -4.22 -0.64
CA ILE A 77 -0.82 -3.39 -1.76
C ILE A 77 -0.10 -4.28 -2.77
N MET A 78 -0.47 -4.15 -4.05
CA MET A 78 0.20 -4.80 -5.18
C MET A 78 0.70 -3.73 -6.14
N GLU A 79 1.99 -3.66 -6.33
CA GLU A 79 2.67 -2.83 -7.33
C GLU A 79 3.37 -3.72 -8.34
N PRO A 80 3.73 -3.24 -9.54
CA PRO A 80 4.31 -4.09 -10.59
C PRO A 80 5.53 -4.90 -10.15
N GLU A 81 6.42 -4.30 -9.37
CA GLU A 81 7.68 -4.92 -8.93
C GLU A 81 7.57 -5.54 -7.53
N ASP A 82 6.67 -5.02 -6.67
CA ASP A 82 6.65 -5.36 -5.24
C ASP A 82 5.23 -5.36 -4.66
N ASN A 83 5.15 -5.79 -3.40
CA ASN A 83 4.03 -5.60 -2.50
C ASN A 83 4.56 -4.83 -1.28
N PRO A 84 4.58 -3.49 -1.32
CA PRO A 84 5.16 -2.70 -0.25
C PRO A 84 4.39 -2.90 1.07
N PRO A 85 5.06 -2.84 2.21
CA PRO A 85 4.42 -2.97 3.52
C PRO A 85 3.42 -1.85 3.81
N MET A 86 3.65 -0.67 3.25
CA MET A 86 2.79 0.50 3.40
C MET A 86 3.02 1.47 2.23
N SER A 87 1.92 2.11 1.79
CA SER A 87 1.95 3.20 0.81
C SER A 87 0.86 4.22 1.17
N GLY A 88 1.25 5.50 1.22
CA GLY A 88 0.34 6.58 1.60
C GLY A 88 -0.77 6.79 0.59
N SER A 89 -0.44 6.90 -0.70
CA SER A 89 -1.40 7.08 -1.79
C SER A 89 -2.39 5.90 -1.89
N ASN A 90 -1.89 4.68 -1.75
CA ASN A 90 -2.74 3.48 -1.74
C ASN A 90 -3.67 3.45 -0.53
N SER A 91 -3.20 3.86 0.66
CA SER A 91 -4.04 3.96 1.86
C SER A 91 -5.17 4.99 1.69
N ILE A 92 -4.90 6.13 1.04
CA ILE A 92 -5.90 7.15 0.72
C ILE A 92 -6.95 6.59 -0.26
N CYS A 93 -6.53 5.89 -1.30
CA CYS A 93 -7.43 5.24 -2.26
C CYS A 93 -8.34 4.22 -1.57
N VAL A 94 -7.77 3.35 -0.74
CA VAL A 94 -8.51 2.35 0.06
C VAL A 94 -9.52 3.03 0.98
N ALA A 95 -9.09 4.01 1.77
CA ALA A 95 -9.97 4.74 2.69
C ALA A 95 -11.15 5.39 1.96
N THR A 96 -10.89 6.04 0.82
CA THR A 96 -11.92 6.68 -0.01
C THR A 96 -12.96 5.67 -0.50
N VAL A 97 -12.53 4.53 -1.05
CA VAL A 97 -13.45 3.48 -1.52
C VAL A 97 -14.28 2.92 -0.37
N LEU A 98 -13.66 2.61 0.76
CA LEU A 98 -14.35 2.04 1.91
C LEU A 98 -15.46 2.96 2.43
N LEU A 99 -15.23 4.28 2.44
CA LEU A 99 -16.21 5.27 2.89
C LEU A 99 -17.30 5.52 1.84
N GLU A 100 -16.94 5.80 0.59
CA GLU A 100 -17.88 6.18 -0.45
C GLU A 100 -18.77 5.02 -0.92
N LYS A 101 -18.22 3.80 -0.90
CA LYS A 101 -18.99 2.58 -1.20
C LYS A 101 -19.68 1.98 0.04
N LYS A 102 -19.57 2.66 1.20
CA LYS A 102 -20.23 2.29 2.45
C LYS A 102 -19.85 0.93 3.03
N PHE A 103 -18.61 0.49 2.77
CA PHE A 103 -18.04 -0.65 3.47
C PHE A 103 -17.75 -0.30 4.94
N ILE A 104 -17.42 0.97 5.18
CA ILE A 104 -17.31 1.56 6.51
C ILE A 104 -18.34 2.68 6.64
N LYS A 105 -18.99 2.77 7.80
CA LYS A 105 -19.95 3.84 8.08
C LYS A 105 -19.20 5.16 8.24
N SER A 106 -19.55 6.14 7.40
CA SER A 106 -19.02 7.50 7.49
C SER A 106 -19.87 8.40 8.38
N ALA A 107 -19.22 9.38 9.00
CA ALA A 107 -19.81 10.51 9.71
C ALA A 107 -19.28 11.82 9.12
N GLU A 108 -20.10 12.86 9.10
CA GLU A 108 -19.69 14.20 8.69
C GLU A 108 -19.48 15.08 9.93
N PRO A 109 -18.54 16.00 9.96
CA PRO A 109 -17.59 16.33 8.91
C PRO A 109 -16.34 15.42 8.89
N TYR A 110 -16.08 14.63 9.93
CA TYR A 110 -14.88 13.79 10.01
C TYR A 110 -15.23 12.37 10.39
N THR A 111 -14.51 11.41 9.79
CA THR A 111 -14.56 9.99 10.09
C THR A 111 -13.16 9.49 10.43
N ASN A 112 -12.99 8.96 11.64
CA ASN A 112 -11.74 8.39 12.10
C ASN A 112 -11.87 6.86 12.18
N PHE A 113 -10.89 6.16 11.63
CA PHE A 113 -10.81 4.70 11.70
C PHE A 113 -9.37 4.23 11.46
N THR A 114 -9.14 2.95 11.67
CA THR A 114 -7.82 2.34 11.49
C THR A 114 -7.89 1.31 10.36
N LEU A 115 -6.87 1.31 9.51
CA LEU A 115 -6.61 0.26 8.53
C LEU A 115 -5.42 -0.60 8.98
N GLU A 116 -5.40 -1.85 8.55
CA GLU A 116 -4.28 -2.76 8.76
C GLU A 116 -3.62 -3.05 7.41
N ALA A 117 -2.38 -2.56 7.26
CA ALA A 117 -1.52 -2.85 6.12
C ALA A 117 -0.51 -3.96 6.47
N PRO A 118 0.23 -4.54 5.52
CA PRO A 118 1.28 -5.50 5.81
C PRO A 118 2.33 -5.00 6.82
N GLY A 119 2.59 -3.69 6.84
CA GLY A 119 3.54 -3.05 7.75
C GLY A 119 2.97 -2.73 9.14
N GLY A 120 1.65 -2.77 9.33
CA GLY A 120 1.01 -2.48 10.62
C GLY A 120 -0.25 -1.62 10.51
N LEU A 121 -0.66 -1.07 11.66
CA LEU A 121 -1.86 -0.25 11.77
C LEU A 121 -1.62 1.19 11.29
N ILE A 122 -2.56 1.71 10.54
CA ILE A 122 -2.55 3.07 9.97
C ILE A 122 -3.79 3.80 10.45
N SER A 123 -3.61 4.94 11.12
CA SER A 123 -4.73 5.78 11.52
C SER A 123 -5.18 6.64 10.34
N ILE A 124 -6.48 6.67 10.11
CA ILE A 124 -7.12 7.45 9.05
C ILE A 124 -8.02 8.51 9.67
N ASN A 125 -7.85 9.75 9.23
CA ASN A 125 -8.78 10.85 9.50
C ASN A 125 -9.28 11.40 8.16
N ALA A 126 -10.53 11.11 7.83
CA ALA A 126 -11.14 11.51 6.57
C ALA A 126 -12.15 12.62 6.77
N GLU A 127 -12.01 13.71 6.02
CA GLU A 127 -13.02 14.74 5.90
C GLU A 127 -14.10 14.28 4.91
N VAL A 128 -15.35 14.26 5.38
CA VAL A 128 -16.50 13.81 4.59
C VAL A 128 -17.53 14.94 4.51
N SER A 129 -17.98 15.24 3.31
CA SER A 129 -19.04 16.21 3.07
C SER A 129 -19.92 15.77 1.90
N ASN A 130 -21.24 15.82 2.09
CA ASN A 130 -22.22 15.35 1.13
C ASN A 130 -21.99 13.89 0.72
N LYS A 131 -21.60 13.04 1.66
CA LYS A 131 -21.28 11.60 1.48
C LYS A 131 -20.07 11.33 0.58
N LEU A 132 -19.26 12.34 0.29
CA LEU A 132 -18.03 12.25 -0.49
C LEU A 132 -16.83 12.54 0.40
N THR A 133 -15.78 11.78 0.21
CA THR A 133 -14.50 12.00 0.87
C THR A 133 -13.80 13.20 0.20
N LYS A 134 -13.50 14.23 0.96
CA LYS A 134 -12.85 15.47 0.49
C LYS A 134 -11.34 15.42 0.65
N SER A 135 -10.90 14.92 1.79
CA SER A 135 -9.49 14.72 2.09
C SER A 135 -9.32 13.52 3.01
N VAL A 136 -8.15 12.92 2.95
CA VAL A 136 -7.75 11.83 3.85
C VAL A 136 -6.38 12.16 4.39
N GLU A 137 -6.29 12.29 5.71
CA GLU A 137 -5.05 12.37 6.46
C GLU A 137 -4.70 10.99 7.00
N ILE A 138 -3.45 10.62 6.91
CA ILE A 138 -2.94 9.35 7.40
C ILE A 138 -1.83 9.59 8.43
N GLU A 139 -1.86 8.87 9.53
CA GLU A 139 -0.73 8.73 10.42
C GLU A 139 0.06 7.49 10.01
N ASN A 140 1.23 7.74 9.43
CA ASN A 140 2.07 6.70 8.86
C ASN A 140 2.75 5.86 9.94
N LEU A 141 3.27 4.70 9.52
CA LEU A 141 4.16 3.86 10.32
C LEU A 141 5.43 4.62 10.71
N PRO A 142 6.04 4.32 11.87
CA PRO A 142 7.33 4.93 12.24
C PRO A 142 8.40 4.68 11.18
N SER A 143 9.09 5.74 10.79
CA SER A 143 10.28 5.64 9.95
C SER A 143 11.52 5.41 10.81
N PHE A 144 12.47 4.63 10.32
CA PHE A 144 13.71 4.35 11.04
C PHE A 144 14.88 4.05 10.11
N VAL A 145 16.08 4.25 10.63
CA VAL A 145 17.32 3.85 9.97
C VAL A 145 17.67 2.43 10.40
N ASN A 146 17.83 1.53 9.43
CA ASN A 146 18.24 0.15 9.68
C ASN A 146 19.77 0.01 9.71
N LEU A 147 20.45 0.56 8.70
CA LEU A 147 21.92 0.63 8.64
C LEU A 147 22.33 2.05 8.30
N LEU A 148 23.30 2.59 9.03
CA LEU A 148 23.83 3.94 8.79
C LEU A 148 25.28 3.87 8.32
N ASP A 149 25.57 4.59 7.23
CA ASP A 149 26.90 4.84 6.69
C ASP A 149 27.76 3.57 6.49
N VAL A 150 27.14 2.52 5.95
CA VAL A 150 27.84 1.28 5.65
C VAL A 150 28.55 1.34 4.30
N LYS A 151 29.73 0.72 4.24
CA LYS A 151 30.54 0.63 3.02
C LYS A 151 30.02 -0.49 2.13
N LEU A 152 29.63 -0.14 0.91
CA LEU A 152 29.18 -1.08 -0.12
C LEU A 152 30.20 -1.12 -1.26
N LYS A 153 30.77 -2.29 -1.54
CA LYS A 153 31.62 -2.51 -2.71
C LYS A 153 30.77 -2.75 -3.94
N THR A 154 30.93 -1.90 -4.94
CA THR A 154 30.23 -2.01 -6.22
C THR A 154 31.20 -2.37 -7.35
N LYS A 155 30.67 -3.03 -8.38
CA LYS A 155 31.48 -3.44 -9.55
C LYS A 155 32.01 -2.26 -10.35
N ASN A 156 31.18 -1.20 -10.50
CA ASN A 156 31.47 -0.11 -11.43
C ASN A 156 31.91 1.20 -10.73
N PHE A 157 31.56 1.37 -9.45
CA PHE A 157 31.80 2.62 -8.73
C PHE A 157 32.79 2.49 -7.56
N GLY A 158 33.38 1.29 -7.40
CA GLY A 158 34.28 1.05 -6.26
C GLY A 158 33.50 0.94 -4.94
N GLU A 159 34.09 1.46 -3.86
CA GLU A 159 33.47 1.51 -2.54
C GLU A 159 32.64 2.81 -2.41
N ILE A 160 31.38 2.66 -2.06
CA ILE A 160 30.45 3.77 -1.79
C ILE A 160 29.90 3.64 -0.38
N ILE A 161 29.45 4.75 0.21
CA ILE A 161 28.79 4.77 1.52
C ILE A 161 27.28 4.84 1.29
N VAL A 162 26.56 3.94 1.92
CA VAL A 162 25.10 3.86 1.82
C VAL A 162 24.45 3.71 3.20
N SER A 163 23.23 4.19 3.32
CA SER A 163 22.36 3.93 4.46
C SER A 163 21.10 3.20 3.99
N THR A 164 20.57 2.28 4.80
CA THR A 164 19.26 1.67 4.55
C THR A 164 18.24 2.20 5.55
N VAL A 165 17.11 2.65 5.04
CA VAL A 165 16.06 3.30 5.83
C VAL A 165 14.70 2.70 5.50
N PHE A 166 13.79 2.72 6.48
CA PHE A 166 12.39 2.36 6.30
C PHE A 166 11.51 3.60 6.44
N GLY A 167 10.58 3.79 5.49
CA GLY A 167 9.62 4.89 5.48
C GLY A 167 8.28 4.48 4.85
N GLY A 168 7.82 3.27 5.18
CA GLY A 168 6.68 2.61 4.51
C GLY A 168 7.14 1.52 3.57
N ASP A 169 8.28 1.71 2.94
CA ASP A 169 9.08 0.73 2.23
C ASP A 169 10.56 0.89 2.63
N THR A 170 11.44 0.00 2.13
CA THR A 170 12.87 0.01 2.41
C THR A 170 13.64 0.68 1.28
N PHE A 171 14.43 1.69 1.62
CA PHE A 171 15.22 2.47 0.67
C PHE A 171 16.71 2.35 0.96
N ILE A 172 17.51 2.36 -0.11
CA ILE A 172 18.96 2.53 -0.03
C ILE A 172 19.28 3.97 -0.42
N ILE A 173 19.86 4.72 0.52
CA ILE A 173 20.28 6.11 0.32
C ILE A 173 21.79 6.15 0.10
N CYS A 174 22.22 6.72 -1.01
CA CYS A 174 23.60 7.02 -1.31
C CYS A 174 23.74 8.52 -1.57
N LEU A 175 24.43 9.23 -0.69
CA LEU A 175 24.71 10.64 -0.89
C LEU A 175 25.98 10.76 -1.70
N SER A 176 25.87 11.28 -2.92
CA SER A 176 27.01 11.56 -3.79
C SER A 176 27.44 13.02 -3.63
N LEU A 177 28.69 13.25 -3.24
CA LEU A 177 29.29 14.56 -3.19
C LEU A 177 30.04 14.96 -4.48
N ILE A 178 29.94 14.12 -5.52
CA ILE A 178 30.73 14.26 -6.76
C ILE A 178 30.22 15.40 -7.67
N HIS A 179 29.05 15.94 -7.41
CA HIS A 179 28.39 16.91 -8.29
C HIS A 179 28.24 18.30 -7.69
N ILE A 180 29.10 18.65 -6.76
CA ILE A 180 29.16 20.00 -6.24
C ILE A 180 30.37 20.72 -6.87
#